data_f5bfd37dbc47762f91eab4eff4fb1cd8
#
_entry.id   f5bfd37dbc47762f91eab4eff4fb1cd8
#
_cell.length_a   1.000
_cell.length_b   1.000
_cell.length_c   1.000
_cell.angle_alpha   90.00
_cell.angle_beta   90.00
_cell.angle_gamma   90.00
#
_symmetry.space_group_name_H-M   'P 1'
#
loop_
_entity.id
_entity.type
_entity.pdbx_description
1 polymer ?
#
loop_
_entity_poly.entity_id
_entity_poly.type
_entity_poly.pdbx_seq_one_letter_code
_entity_poly.pdbx_strand_id
1 'polypeptide(L)'
;VTAPIIETQIVETYLLSTINFQTSIATKASRVVYAAQGREVIDFGTRRAHGPQAGVLAARACFVGGCKGTSNVFAAHELGMPAVGTIAHSWVMAFENEQDAFCKFHEIFPDNTTLLIDTYDTLAGARHAATIGKKLKGVRIDSGNLSELSKEVRKILDTEGLHHVKIIASGDLNENRINDLLKIVKILNLRLNPP
;
A
#
# COMPACT_ATOMS: atom_id res chain seq x y z
N VAL A 1 13.75 9.03 -31.59
CA VAL A 1 14.65 10.20 -31.60
C VAL A 1 15.47 10.12 -32.87
N THR A 2 15.55 11.19 -33.63
CA THR A 2 16.41 11.32 -34.83
C THR A 2 17.45 12.38 -34.53
N ALA A 3 18.72 12.02 -34.64
CA ALA A 3 19.85 12.91 -34.39
C ALA A 3 21.08 12.38 -35.15
N PRO A 4 22.19 13.20 -35.29
CA PRO A 4 23.45 12.70 -35.83
C PRO A 4 23.96 11.47 -35.05
N ILE A 5 24.65 10.57 -35.72
CA ILE A 5 25.02 9.26 -35.18
C ILE A 5 25.85 9.33 -33.89
N ILE A 6 26.80 10.28 -33.82
CA ILE A 6 27.71 10.41 -32.69
C ILE A 6 26.93 10.86 -31.43
N GLU A 7 26.14 11.92 -31.57
CA GLU A 7 25.31 12.45 -30.47
C GLU A 7 24.27 11.40 -30.00
N THR A 8 23.69 10.66 -30.94
CA THR A 8 22.74 9.60 -30.63
C THR A 8 23.39 8.50 -29.77
N GLN A 9 24.61 8.07 -30.14
CA GLN A 9 25.33 7.05 -29.36
C GLN A 9 25.71 7.53 -27.96
N ILE A 10 26.06 8.80 -27.79
CA ILE A 10 26.42 9.37 -26.50
C ILE A 10 25.20 9.34 -25.54
N VAL A 11 24.01 9.69 -26.03
CA VAL A 11 22.80 9.81 -25.19
C VAL A 11 21.98 8.55 -25.09
N GLU A 12 22.23 7.55 -25.93
CA GLU A 12 21.43 6.31 -26.04
C GLU A 12 21.25 5.62 -24.71
N THR A 13 22.35 5.28 -24.04
CA THR A 13 22.31 4.52 -22.78
C THR A 13 21.57 5.31 -21.69
N TYR A 14 21.76 6.62 -21.62
CA TYR A 14 21.06 7.47 -20.66
C TYR A 14 19.54 7.50 -20.93
N LEU A 15 19.15 7.71 -22.18
CA LEU A 15 17.73 7.73 -22.55
C LEU A 15 17.05 6.38 -22.31
N LEU A 16 17.69 5.30 -22.74
CA LEU A 16 17.12 3.96 -22.59
C LEU A 16 17.00 3.56 -21.12
N SER A 17 18.01 3.79 -20.29
CA SER A 17 17.94 3.46 -18.87
C SER A 17 16.83 4.25 -18.15
N THR A 18 16.71 5.54 -18.44
CA THR A 18 15.68 6.41 -17.85
C THR A 18 14.27 5.99 -18.26
N ILE A 19 14.06 5.73 -19.56
CA ILE A 19 12.75 5.35 -20.11
C ILE A 19 12.37 3.95 -19.64
N ASN A 20 13.26 2.97 -19.75
CA ASN A 20 12.98 1.58 -19.38
C ASN A 20 12.60 1.43 -17.93
N PHE A 21 13.34 2.05 -17.02
CA PHE A 21 13.05 1.96 -15.59
C PHE A 21 11.61 2.40 -15.27
N GLN A 22 11.25 3.61 -15.70
CA GLN A 22 9.93 4.16 -15.40
C GLN A 22 8.81 3.44 -16.16
N THR A 23 9.04 3.07 -17.43
CA THR A 23 8.05 2.36 -18.25
C THR A 23 7.75 0.99 -17.68
N SER A 24 8.76 0.25 -17.23
CA SER A 24 8.59 -1.07 -16.62
C SER A 24 7.74 -1.00 -15.36
N ILE A 25 8.03 -0.03 -14.49
CA ILE A 25 7.26 0.17 -13.25
C ILE A 25 5.84 0.63 -13.55
N ALA A 26 5.65 1.61 -14.43
CA ALA A 26 4.31 2.09 -14.80
C ALA A 26 3.46 0.98 -15.44
N THR A 27 4.06 0.14 -16.29
CA THR A 27 3.40 -1.02 -16.88
C THR A 27 2.98 -2.03 -15.82
N LYS A 28 3.85 -2.33 -14.86
CA LYS A 28 3.50 -3.23 -13.75
C LYS A 28 2.39 -2.63 -12.89
N ALA A 29 2.50 -1.37 -12.54
CA ALA A 29 1.48 -0.66 -11.76
C ALA A 29 0.12 -0.65 -12.47
N SER A 30 0.08 -0.36 -13.77
CA SER A 30 -1.18 -0.35 -14.53
C SER A 30 -1.85 -1.72 -14.61
N ARG A 31 -1.08 -2.81 -14.70
CA ARG A 31 -1.63 -4.18 -14.64
C ARG A 31 -2.25 -4.49 -13.28
N VAL A 32 -1.58 -4.07 -12.20
CA VAL A 32 -2.09 -4.21 -10.83
C VAL A 32 -3.35 -3.38 -10.62
N VAL A 33 -3.35 -2.12 -11.07
CA VAL A 33 -4.52 -1.23 -11.01
C VAL A 33 -5.69 -1.79 -11.80
N TYR A 34 -5.44 -2.32 -12.99
CA TYR A 34 -6.48 -2.97 -13.80
C TYR A 34 -7.07 -4.19 -13.08
N ALA A 35 -6.22 -5.05 -12.52
CA ALA A 35 -6.66 -6.22 -11.74
C ALA A 35 -7.46 -5.83 -10.48
N ALA A 36 -7.21 -4.65 -9.91
CA ALA A 36 -7.90 -4.15 -8.72
C ALA A 36 -9.38 -3.76 -8.97
N GLN A 37 -9.85 -3.70 -10.22
CA GLN A 37 -11.24 -3.49 -10.59
C GLN A 37 -11.86 -2.26 -9.88
N GLY A 38 -11.19 -1.10 -9.97
CA GLY A 38 -11.64 0.16 -9.40
C GLY A 38 -11.30 0.38 -7.91
N ARG A 39 -10.67 -0.59 -7.25
CA ARG A 39 -10.17 -0.40 -5.89
C ARG A 39 -8.89 0.41 -5.88
N GLU A 40 -8.66 1.16 -4.80
CA GLU A 40 -7.45 1.98 -4.66
C GLU A 40 -6.20 1.12 -4.54
N VAL A 41 -5.20 1.42 -5.35
CA VAL A 41 -3.85 0.86 -5.27
C VAL A 41 -2.90 1.94 -4.81
N ILE A 42 -2.10 1.65 -3.79
CA ILE A 42 -1.13 2.58 -3.19
C ILE A 42 0.28 1.98 -3.33
N ASP A 43 1.23 2.81 -3.76
CA ASP A 43 2.63 2.42 -3.82
C ASP A 43 3.29 2.40 -2.43
N PHE A 44 3.82 1.23 -2.05
CA PHE A 44 4.63 1.02 -0.84
C PHE A 44 6.03 0.45 -1.19
N GLY A 45 6.46 0.60 -2.43
CA GLY A 45 7.66 -0.05 -2.97
C GLY A 45 8.98 0.63 -2.64
N THR A 46 9.02 1.83 -2.06
CA THR A 46 10.24 2.65 -1.88
C THR A 46 11.38 1.89 -1.23
N ARG A 47 11.13 1.09 -0.18
CA ARG A 47 12.17 0.30 0.52
C ARG A 47 12.83 -0.78 -0.34
N ARG A 48 12.26 -1.12 -1.49
CA ARG A 48 12.77 -2.12 -2.44
C ARG A 48 13.45 -1.48 -3.65
N ALA A 49 13.42 -0.15 -3.77
CA ALA A 49 14.06 0.58 -4.85
C ALA A 49 15.59 0.60 -4.69
N HIS A 50 16.28 0.75 -5.80
CA HIS A 50 17.75 0.81 -5.88
C HIS A 50 18.26 2.21 -5.53
N GLY A 51 17.98 2.67 -4.32
CA GLY A 51 18.37 3.97 -3.80
C GLY A 51 17.23 5.00 -3.78
N PRO A 52 17.44 6.14 -3.08
CA PRO A 52 16.39 7.14 -2.87
C PRO A 52 15.82 7.73 -4.15
N GLN A 53 16.67 8.07 -5.13
CA GLN A 53 16.27 8.64 -6.42
C GLN A 53 15.40 7.63 -7.21
N ALA A 54 15.80 6.35 -7.23
CA ALA A 54 15.01 5.29 -7.85
C ALA A 54 13.65 5.15 -7.15
N GLY A 55 13.58 5.32 -5.83
CA GLY A 55 12.32 5.32 -5.08
C GLY A 55 11.37 6.45 -5.49
N VAL A 56 11.90 7.65 -5.74
CA VAL A 56 11.09 8.79 -6.22
C VAL A 56 10.57 8.55 -7.63
N LEU A 57 11.45 8.09 -8.53
CA LEU A 57 11.06 7.77 -9.91
C LEU A 57 10.06 6.61 -9.98
N ALA A 58 10.21 5.61 -9.10
CA ALA A 58 9.27 4.50 -8.98
C ALA A 58 7.88 4.98 -8.51
N ALA A 59 7.82 5.83 -7.48
CA ALA A 59 6.56 6.41 -7.00
C ALA A 59 5.86 7.21 -8.11
N ARG A 60 6.60 8.02 -8.87
CA ARG A 60 6.08 8.74 -10.04
C ARG A 60 5.53 7.78 -11.09
N ALA A 61 6.28 6.75 -11.43
CA ALA A 61 5.86 5.77 -12.43
C ALA A 61 4.62 4.98 -11.99
N CYS A 62 4.53 4.60 -10.70
CA CYS A 62 3.33 4.00 -10.11
C CYS A 62 2.11 4.91 -10.21
N PHE A 63 2.26 6.20 -9.93
CA PHE A 63 1.19 7.18 -10.04
C PHE A 63 0.71 7.34 -11.49
N VAL A 64 1.62 7.44 -12.45
CA VAL A 64 1.30 7.43 -13.89
C VAL A 64 0.60 6.13 -14.29
N GLY A 65 0.97 4.99 -13.70
CA GLY A 65 0.32 3.69 -13.88
C GLY A 65 -1.07 3.56 -13.23
N GLY A 66 -1.54 4.60 -12.51
CA GLY A 66 -2.88 4.67 -11.94
C GLY A 66 -2.98 4.43 -10.44
N CYS A 67 -1.86 4.25 -9.73
CA CYS A 67 -1.85 4.25 -8.27
C CYS A 67 -2.38 5.58 -7.72
N LYS A 68 -3.09 5.54 -6.59
CA LYS A 68 -3.76 6.71 -6.01
C LYS A 68 -2.88 7.50 -5.03
N GLY A 69 -1.71 6.99 -4.69
CA GLY A 69 -0.76 7.64 -3.78
C GLY A 69 0.47 6.77 -3.54
N THR A 70 1.35 7.28 -2.71
CA THR A 70 2.61 6.61 -2.35
C THR A 70 2.91 6.75 -0.87
N SER A 71 3.64 5.79 -0.32
CA SER A 71 4.23 5.88 1.02
C SER A 71 5.55 6.67 1.04
N ASN A 72 6.08 7.06 -0.11
CA ASN A 72 7.25 7.92 -0.23
C ASN A 72 6.86 9.38 -0.02
N VAL A 73 7.01 9.86 1.23
CA VAL A 73 6.62 11.22 1.61
C VAL A 73 7.35 12.30 0.80
N PHE A 74 8.64 12.08 0.51
CA PHE A 74 9.41 13.00 -0.31
C PHE A 74 8.86 13.08 -1.75
N ALA A 75 8.62 11.92 -2.38
CA ALA A 75 8.01 11.89 -3.72
C ALA A 75 6.60 12.49 -3.73
N ALA A 76 5.80 12.22 -2.69
CA ALA A 76 4.47 12.81 -2.55
C ALA A 76 4.51 14.34 -2.53
N HIS A 77 5.44 14.92 -1.73
CA HIS A 77 5.63 16.36 -1.64
C HIS A 77 6.11 16.97 -2.98
N GLU A 78 7.21 16.45 -3.52
CA GLU A 78 7.83 16.99 -4.73
C GLU A 78 6.94 16.91 -5.98
N LEU A 79 6.11 15.88 -6.07
CA LEU A 79 5.31 15.60 -7.27
C LEU A 79 3.81 15.89 -7.08
N GLY A 80 3.41 16.43 -5.94
CA GLY A 80 2.01 16.74 -5.66
C GLY A 80 1.09 15.53 -5.60
N MET A 81 1.60 14.37 -5.18
CA MET A 81 0.82 13.14 -5.05
C MET A 81 0.31 12.95 -3.61
N PRO A 82 -0.82 12.23 -3.40
CA PRO A 82 -1.26 11.89 -2.06
C PRO A 82 -0.23 11.04 -1.30
N ALA A 83 0.17 11.48 -0.11
CA ALA A 83 0.95 10.68 0.83
C ALA A 83 0.01 9.74 1.58
N VAL A 84 0.31 8.43 1.59
CA VAL A 84 -0.49 7.43 2.28
C VAL A 84 0.43 6.51 3.07
N GLY A 85 0.14 6.34 4.35
CA GLY A 85 0.92 5.50 5.24
C GLY A 85 0.05 4.77 6.28
N THR A 86 0.66 3.80 6.93
CA THR A 86 0.13 3.07 8.08
C THR A 86 1.26 2.87 9.08
N ILE A 87 0.97 2.29 10.25
CA ILE A 87 2.03 1.83 11.16
C ILE A 87 2.77 0.62 10.57
N ALA A 88 3.98 0.38 11.07
CA ALA A 88 4.79 -0.79 10.76
C ALA A 88 4.75 -1.80 11.92
N HIS A 89 5.10 -3.07 11.67
CA HIS A 89 5.28 -4.08 12.74
C HIS A 89 6.24 -3.61 13.83
N SER A 90 7.34 -2.96 13.44
CA SER A 90 8.34 -2.42 14.38
C SER A 90 7.77 -1.38 15.34
N TRP A 91 6.76 -0.60 14.93
CA TRP A 91 6.05 0.30 15.84
C TRP A 91 5.29 -0.48 16.91
N VAL A 92 4.53 -1.50 16.50
CA VAL A 92 3.76 -2.34 17.44
C VAL A 92 4.70 -3.06 18.42
N MET A 93 5.79 -3.61 17.89
CA MET A 93 6.80 -4.33 18.71
C MET A 93 7.60 -3.43 19.67
N ALA A 94 7.54 -2.12 19.54
CA ALA A 94 8.21 -1.18 20.44
C ALA A 94 7.41 -0.92 21.74
N PHE A 95 6.21 -1.47 21.86
CA PHE A 95 5.34 -1.34 23.02
C PHE A 95 5.21 -2.68 23.75
N GLU A 96 4.89 -2.65 25.03
CA GLU A 96 4.67 -3.85 25.83
C GLU A 96 3.46 -4.67 25.35
N ASN A 97 2.45 -3.99 24.83
CA ASN A 97 1.29 -4.63 24.23
C ASN A 97 0.80 -3.87 22.99
N GLU A 98 0.09 -4.59 22.12
CA GLU A 98 -0.39 -4.09 20.83
C GLU A 98 -1.44 -2.97 20.99
N GLN A 99 -2.30 -3.06 22.00
CA GLN A 99 -3.36 -2.08 22.21
C GLN A 99 -2.80 -0.70 22.56
N ASP A 100 -1.75 -0.62 23.39
CA ASP A 100 -1.09 0.64 23.72
C ASP A 100 -0.43 1.26 22.48
N ALA A 101 0.18 0.44 21.62
CA ALA A 101 0.73 0.90 20.35
C ALA A 101 -0.36 1.53 19.45
N PHE A 102 -1.54 0.91 19.40
CA PHE A 102 -2.68 1.41 18.63
C PHE A 102 -3.27 2.70 19.19
N CYS A 103 -3.46 2.75 20.50
CA CYS A 103 -3.93 3.97 21.19
C CYS A 103 -2.96 5.12 20.97
N LYS A 104 -1.66 4.87 21.12
CA LYS A 104 -0.64 5.90 20.93
C LYS A 104 -0.56 6.41 19.50
N PHE A 105 -0.69 5.53 18.51
CA PHE A 105 -0.76 5.95 17.11
C PHE A 105 -2.01 6.79 16.85
N HIS A 106 -3.14 6.41 17.41
CA HIS A 106 -4.38 7.17 17.29
C HIS A 106 -4.30 8.57 17.91
N GLU A 107 -3.64 8.70 19.06
CA GLU A 107 -3.41 10.02 19.70
C GLU A 107 -2.62 10.96 18.77
N ILE A 108 -1.62 10.43 18.05
CA ILE A 108 -0.76 11.23 17.15
C ILE A 108 -1.46 11.54 15.84
N PHE A 109 -2.22 10.57 15.29
CA PHE A 109 -2.86 10.65 13.97
C PHE A 109 -4.38 10.36 14.04
N PRO A 110 -5.18 11.18 14.76
CA PRO A 110 -6.59 10.87 15.01
C PRO A 110 -7.45 10.84 13.74
N ASP A 111 -7.08 11.61 12.71
CA ASP A 111 -7.85 11.70 11.47
C ASP A 111 -7.46 10.64 10.43
N ASN A 112 -6.30 10.00 10.61
CA ASN A 112 -5.73 9.02 9.68
C ASN A 112 -5.37 7.69 10.34
N THR A 113 -6.11 7.28 11.37
CA THR A 113 -5.84 6.05 12.11
C THR A 113 -6.10 4.83 11.23
N THR A 114 -5.02 4.27 10.70
CA THR A 114 -5.00 2.99 9.98
C THR A 114 -3.97 2.08 10.63
N LEU A 115 -4.42 0.93 11.16
CA LEU A 115 -3.64 0.07 12.03
C LEU A 115 -3.25 -1.23 11.33
N LEU A 116 -1.99 -1.65 11.50
CA LEU A 116 -1.48 -2.94 11.06
C LEU A 116 -1.76 -3.97 12.16
N ILE A 117 -2.60 -4.97 11.85
CA ILE A 117 -3.23 -5.82 12.86
C ILE A 117 -2.69 -7.25 12.92
N ASP A 118 -1.70 -7.57 12.09
CA ASP A 118 -1.14 -8.92 11.96
C ASP A 118 0.30 -9.04 12.50
N THR A 119 0.65 -8.20 13.49
CA THR A 119 1.97 -8.29 14.15
C THR A 119 2.09 -9.57 14.96
N TYR A 120 1.03 -9.99 15.65
CA TYR A 120 0.98 -11.19 16.48
C TYR A 120 -0.15 -12.13 16.03
N ASP A 121 -1.38 -11.87 16.44
CA ASP A 121 -2.58 -12.59 16.00
C ASP A 121 -3.54 -11.61 15.32
N THR A 122 -3.85 -11.85 14.06
CA THR A 122 -4.65 -10.93 13.24
C THR A 122 -6.05 -10.70 13.79
N LEU A 123 -6.69 -11.72 14.36
CA LEU A 123 -8.06 -11.59 14.87
C LEU A 123 -8.08 -10.89 16.24
N ALA A 124 -7.08 -11.13 17.07
CA ALA A 124 -6.88 -10.36 18.30
C ALA A 124 -6.57 -8.90 17.97
N GLY A 125 -5.65 -8.65 17.03
CA GLY A 125 -5.33 -7.30 16.55
C GLY A 125 -6.54 -6.56 15.99
N ALA A 126 -7.44 -7.24 15.29
CA ALA A 126 -8.69 -6.64 14.83
C ALA A 126 -9.61 -6.21 15.99
N ARG A 127 -9.69 -7.00 17.06
CA ARG A 127 -10.46 -6.64 18.28
C ARG A 127 -9.80 -5.46 19.01
N HIS A 128 -8.48 -5.46 19.16
CA HIS A 128 -7.74 -4.34 19.75
C HIS A 128 -7.93 -3.06 18.92
N ALA A 129 -7.85 -3.15 17.59
CA ALA A 129 -8.09 -2.01 16.72
C ALA A 129 -9.53 -1.46 16.84
N ALA A 130 -10.51 -2.35 17.02
CA ALA A 130 -11.93 -1.97 17.15
C ALA A 130 -12.18 -1.10 18.38
N THR A 131 -11.36 -1.18 19.43
CA THR A 131 -11.49 -0.32 20.63
C THR A 131 -11.31 1.17 20.34
N ILE A 132 -10.65 1.55 19.25
CA ILE A 132 -10.55 2.93 18.76
C ILE A 132 -11.93 3.49 18.36
N GLY A 133 -12.86 2.61 18.01
CA GLY A 133 -14.22 2.97 17.68
C GLY A 133 -14.35 3.72 16.36
N LYS A 134 -15.32 4.65 16.30
CA LYS A 134 -15.72 5.35 15.06
C LYS A 134 -14.62 6.16 14.37
N LYS A 135 -13.53 6.45 15.06
CA LYS A 135 -12.37 7.19 14.50
C LYS A 135 -11.41 6.27 13.73
N LEU A 136 -11.50 4.95 13.89
CA LEU A 136 -10.73 3.99 13.10
C LEU A 136 -11.10 4.12 11.61
N LYS A 137 -10.12 4.38 10.74
CA LYS A 137 -10.33 4.54 9.29
C LYS A 137 -10.07 3.25 8.53
N GLY A 138 -9.11 2.46 9.00
CA GLY A 138 -8.76 1.22 8.33
C GLY A 138 -7.92 0.29 9.19
N VAL A 139 -7.91 -0.97 8.78
CA VAL A 139 -6.99 -1.98 9.30
C VAL A 139 -6.22 -2.59 8.12
N ARG A 140 -4.94 -2.91 8.34
CA ARG A 140 -4.05 -3.49 7.33
C ARG A 140 -3.67 -4.91 7.73
N ILE A 141 -3.70 -5.81 6.74
CA ILE A 141 -3.26 -7.20 6.84
C ILE A 141 -2.14 -7.39 5.81
N ASP A 142 -0.94 -7.78 6.24
CA ASP A 142 0.26 -7.90 5.43
C ASP A 142 0.71 -9.35 5.20
N SER A 143 0.14 -10.29 5.94
CA SER A 143 0.58 -11.69 5.99
C SER A 143 -0.58 -12.69 6.11
N GLY A 144 -0.25 -13.97 5.97
CA GLY A 144 -1.21 -15.07 6.13
C GLY A 144 -2.16 -15.27 4.95
N ASN A 145 -3.24 -16.00 5.17
CA ASN A 145 -4.29 -16.19 4.17
C ASN A 145 -5.22 -14.96 4.13
N LEU A 146 -4.83 -13.97 3.32
CA LEU A 146 -5.55 -12.70 3.21
C LEU A 146 -7.05 -12.87 2.91
N SER A 147 -7.42 -13.91 2.16
CA SER A 147 -8.80 -14.18 1.77
C SER A 147 -9.67 -14.60 2.94
N GLU A 148 -9.16 -15.47 3.81
CA GLU A 148 -9.87 -15.93 5.01
C GLU A 148 -9.83 -14.85 6.09
N LEU A 149 -8.64 -14.33 6.38
CA LEU A 149 -8.43 -13.32 7.42
C LEU A 149 -9.29 -12.08 7.18
N SER A 150 -9.38 -11.59 5.95
CA SER A 150 -10.18 -10.40 5.66
C SER A 150 -11.68 -10.61 5.91
N LYS A 151 -12.21 -11.83 5.68
CA LYS A 151 -13.59 -12.16 5.98
C LYS A 151 -13.85 -12.17 7.49
N GLU A 152 -12.96 -12.81 8.26
CA GLU A 152 -13.09 -12.88 9.72
C GLU A 152 -12.90 -11.50 10.35
N VAL A 153 -11.93 -10.72 9.90
CA VAL A 153 -11.72 -9.33 10.33
C VAL A 153 -12.95 -8.47 10.01
N ARG A 154 -13.57 -8.64 8.82
CA ARG A 154 -14.80 -7.92 8.48
C ARG A 154 -15.95 -8.27 9.43
N LYS A 155 -16.13 -9.54 9.78
CA LYS A 155 -17.15 -9.96 10.76
C LYS A 155 -16.92 -9.30 12.13
N ILE A 156 -15.67 -9.28 12.62
CA ILE A 156 -15.32 -8.62 13.89
C ILE A 156 -15.70 -7.14 13.83
N LEU A 157 -15.25 -6.42 12.81
CA LEU A 157 -15.52 -4.99 12.66
C LEU A 157 -17.02 -4.69 12.52
N ASP A 158 -17.77 -5.54 11.82
CA ASP A 158 -19.23 -5.38 11.67
C ASP A 158 -19.98 -5.64 12.97
N THR A 159 -19.55 -6.63 13.76
CA THR A 159 -20.11 -6.90 15.10
C THR A 159 -19.92 -5.71 16.04
N GLU A 160 -18.79 -5.00 15.92
CA GLU A 160 -18.49 -3.76 16.67
C GLU A 160 -19.13 -2.50 16.05
N GLY A 161 -19.99 -2.65 15.04
CA GLY A 161 -20.65 -1.52 14.36
C GLY A 161 -19.72 -0.65 13.50
N LEU A 162 -18.54 -1.17 13.13
CA LEU A 162 -17.50 -0.48 12.39
C LEU A 162 -17.55 -0.78 10.89
N HIS A 163 -18.72 -0.76 10.28
CA HIS A 163 -18.95 -1.06 8.85
C HIS A 163 -18.17 -0.14 7.90
N HIS A 164 -17.85 1.08 8.34
CA HIS A 164 -17.12 2.09 7.55
C HIS A 164 -15.61 1.83 7.47
N VAL A 165 -15.06 1.00 8.36
CA VAL A 165 -13.62 0.74 8.44
C VAL A 165 -13.16 -0.04 7.22
N LYS A 166 -12.15 0.48 6.52
CA LYS A 166 -11.56 -0.15 5.34
C LYS A 166 -10.60 -1.26 5.76
N ILE A 167 -10.60 -2.37 5.03
CA ILE A 167 -9.57 -3.42 5.15
C ILE A 167 -8.58 -3.22 4.02
N ILE A 168 -7.30 -3.12 4.36
CA ILE A 168 -6.19 -2.93 3.43
C ILE A 168 -5.40 -4.23 3.36
N ALA A 169 -5.33 -4.83 2.18
CA ALA A 169 -4.47 -5.98 1.94
C ALA A 169 -3.12 -5.51 1.40
N SER A 170 -2.05 -6.13 1.90
CA SER A 170 -0.68 -5.90 1.47
C SER A 170 0.11 -7.23 1.53
N GLY A 171 1.42 -7.21 1.22
CA GLY A 171 2.24 -8.42 1.19
C GLY A 171 2.32 -9.05 -0.19
N ASP A 172 3.27 -8.59 -1.00
CA ASP A 172 3.66 -9.14 -2.30
C ASP A 172 2.49 -9.43 -3.27
N LEU A 173 1.53 -8.50 -3.34
CA LEU A 173 0.37 -8.60 -4.19
C LEU A 173 0.73 -8.27 -5.64
N ASN A 174 0.43 -9.19 -6.54
CA ASN A 174 0.50 -9.01 -7.97
C ASN A 174 -0.89 -9.17 -8.61
N GLU A 175 -1.00 -8.91 -9.91
CA GLU A 175 -2.26 -8.99 -10.64
C GLU A 175 -2.99 -10.33 -10.49
N ASN A 176 -2.26 -11.45 -10.42
CA ASN A 176 -2.87 -12.78 -10.27
C ASN A 176 -3.43 -12.98 -8.86
N ARG A 177 -2.64 -12.69 -7.83
CA ARG A 177 -3.09 -12.77 -6.43
C ARG A 177 -4.27 -11.84 -6.15
N ILE A 178 -4.28 -10.66 -6.76
CA ILE A 178 -5.40 -9.72 -6.65
C ILE A 178 -6.65 -10.31 -7.28
N ASN A 179 -6.57 -10.84 -8.50
CA ASN A 179 -7.70 -11.49 -9.16
C ASN A 179 -8.27 -12.64 -8.33
N ASP A 180 -7.42 -13.45 -7.70
CA ASP A 180 -7.86 -14.56 -6.85
C ASP A 180 -8.52 -14.06 -5.56
N LEU A 181 -7.95 -13.05 -4.92
CA LEU A 181 -8.57 -12.39 -3.77
C LEU A 181 -9.96 -11.85 -4.11
N LEU A 182 -10.11 -11.19 -5.24
CA LEU A 182 -11.36 -10.56 -5.64
C LEU A 182 -12.47 -11.56 -6.00
N LYS A 183 -12.13 -12.76 -6.51
CA LYS A 183 -13.10 -13.84 -6.72
C LYS A 183 -13.74 -14.30 -5.41
N ILE A 184 -12.95 -14.31 -4.33
CA ILE A 184 -13.34 -14.85 -3.02
C ILE A 184 -13.96 -13.77 -2.13
N VAL A 185 -13.53 -12.52 -2.27
CA VAL A 185 -13.88 -11.43 -1.37
C VAL A 185 -14.55 -10.29 -2.12
N LYS A 186 -15.87 -10.38 -2.31
CA LYS A 186 -16.68 -9.34 -2.98
C LYS A 186 -16.76 -7.99 -2.22
N ILE A 187 -16.32 -7.93 -0.96
CA ILE A 187 -16.65 -6.84 -0.01
C ILE A 187 -15.43 -6.01 0.41
N LEU A 188 -14.24 -6.26 -0.13
CA LEU A 188 -13.05 -5.54 0.31
C LEU A 188 -12.85 -4.21 -0.43
N ASN A 189 -12.82 -3.13 0.33
CA ASN A 189 -12.10 -1.92 -0.08
C ASN A 189 -10.60 -2.21 0.04
N LEU A 190 -10.05 -2.90 -0.95
CA LEU A 190 -8.65 -3.28 -0.99
C LEU A 190 -7.81 -2.05 -1.37
N ARG A 191 -6.92 -1.65 -0.47
CA ARG A 191 -5.72 -0.90 -0.84
C ARG A 191 -4.62 -1.93 -1.10
N LEU A 192 -4.03 -1.89 -2.26
CA LEU A 192 -3.05 -2.88 -2.71
C LEU A 192 -1.67 -2.24 -2.75
N ASN A 193 -0.68 -2.95 -2.26
CA ASN A 193 0.72 -2.59 -2.44
C ASN A 193 1.26 -3.36 -3.63
N PRO A 194 1.65 -2.73 -4.75
CA PRO A 194 2.44 -3.40 -5.76
C PRO A 194 3.83 -3.76 -5.19
N PRO A 195 4.44 -4.83 -5.69
CA PRO A 195 5.76 -5.27 -5.29
C PRO A 195 6.84 -4.27 -5.64
#